data_f21d61df5369ad3d9287c65d34cee577
#
_entry.id   f21d61df5369ad3d9287c65d34cee577
#
_cell.length_a   1.000
_cell.length_b   1.000
_cell.length_c   1.000
_cell.angle_alpha   90.00
_cell.angle_beta   90.00
_cell.angle_gamma   90.00
#
_symmetry.space_group_name_H-M   'P 1'
#
loop_
_entity.id
_entity.type
_entity.pdbx_description
1 polymer ?
#
loop_
_entity_poly.entity_id
_entity_poly.type
_entity_poly.pdbx_seq_one_letter_code
_entity_poly.pdbx_strand_id
1 'polypeptide(L)'
;MTAAKDRLPLLSLALSLLLAVLLAFTLQLPQRLYALVFAPTGVHRLDGRITPGEYKFRWSDQASGLSFEWSIVGDRLIGAVSSPDTGWVAVGFGGEGPLMYGADIVVGYVDARGAHVEDDYANTPVTHVADTALGGHDDILGSAGLVTKAGTTIEFERPLTAHDSTDRPIQTGETHVILASADAKDFVAYHSGGHKAVALLDLFNGPPAAAGAGALLPDHITDVQIMIATWMAILLIFGVHGLAAGWAEGVPDSATAERSGVAVALIVVLMVVELAALVTFATGVAKAAPVWLLGSSLAIGLLALAGIVVLYSRAFVHWEATRAERDDGIPW
;
A
#
# COMPACT_ATOMS: atom_id res chain seq x y z
N MET A 1 2.06 -34.96 -34.06
CA MET A 1 2.95 -34.15 -33.21
C MET A 1 2.90 -32.65 -33.49
N THR A 2 2.27 -32.19 -34.57
CA THR A 2 2.16 -30.77 -35.00
C THR A 2 1.22 -29.94 -34.14
N ALA A 3 0.10 -30.45 -33.67
CA ALA A 3 -0.90 -29.68 -32.92
C ALA A 3 -0.43 -29.24 -31.50
N ALA A 4 0.62 -29.81 -30.94
CA ALA A 4 1.15 -29.42 -29.63
C ALA A 4 2.12 -28.21 -29.75
N LYS A 5 2.85 -28.09 -30.87
CA LYS A 5 3.76 -26.96 -31.13
C LYS A 5 3.00 -25.62 -31.33
N ASP A 6 1.82 -25.68 -31.94
CA ASP A 6 1.03 -24.47 -32.23
C ASP A 6 0.33 -23.89 -30.99
N ARG A 7 0.21 -24.67 -29.89
CA ARG A 7 -0.41 -24.26 -28.65
C ARG A 7 0.56 -23.68 -27.61
N LEU A 8 1.85 -23.93 -27.75
CA LEU A 8 2.88 -23.46 -26.82
C LEU A 8 2.92 -21.94 -26.64
N PRO A 9 2.80 -21.12 -27.70
CA PRO A 9 2.82 -19.67 -27.54
C PRO A 9 1.57 -19.13 -26.84
N LEU A 10 0.41 -19.74 -27.10
CA LEU A 10 -0.84 -19.36 -26.42
C LEU A 10 -0.82 -19.71 -24.94
N LEU A 11 -0.22 -20.87 -24.59
CA LEU A 11 -0.05 -21.30 -23.20
C LEU A 11 0.93 -20.38 -22.44
N SER A 12 2.03 -19.95 -23.09
CA SER A 12 3.00 -19.03 -22.48
C SER A 12 2.40 -17.64 -22.26
N LEU A 13 1.65 -17.13 -23.23
CA LEU A 13 0.94 -15.87 -23.09
C LEU A 13 -0.10 -15.93 -21.97
N ALA A 14 -0.87 -17.01 -21.90
CA ALA A 14 -1.84 -17.21 -20.83
C ALA A 14 -1.18 -17.30 -19.43
N LEU A 15 -0.06 -18.01 -19.33
CA LEU A 15 0.72 -18.09 -18.10
C LEU A 15 1.30 -16.72 -17.68
N SER A 16 1.83 -15.97 -18.66
CA SER A 16 2.36 -14.62 -18.44
C SER A 16 1.29 -13.65 -17.95
N LEU A 17 0.11 -13.69 -18.57
CA LEU A 17 -1.04 -12.90 -18.14
C LEU A 17 -1.51 -13.30 -16.73
N LEU A 18 -1.57 -14.59 -16.44
CA LEU A 18 -1.94 -15.08 -15.12
C LEU A 18 -0.95 -14.61 -14.05
N LEU A 19 0.35 -14.71 -14.31
CA LEU A 19 1.40 -14.25 -13.40
C LEU A 19 1.37 -12.72 -13.21
N ALA A 20 1.12 -11.94 -14.27
CA ALA A 20 0.96 -10.50 -14.19
C ALA A 20 -0.27 -10.11 -13.34
N VAL A 21 -1.39 -10.82 -13.50
CA VAL A 21 -2.60 -10.64 -12.69
C VAL A 21 -2.32 -10.98 -11.22
N LEU A 22 -1.67 -12.12 -10.95
CA LEU A 22 -1.30 -12.52 -9.59
C LEU A 22 -0.36 -11.50 -8.94
N LEU A 23 0.62 -11.00 -9.70
CA LEU A 23 1.53 -9.94 -9.23
C LEU A 23 0.76 -8.66 -8.90
N ALA A 24 -0.14 -8.23 -9.78
CA ALA A 24 -0.98 -7.05 -9.57
C ALA A 24 -1.87 -7.20 -8.31
N PHE A 25 -2.44 -8.39 -8.08
CA PHE A 25 -3.20 -8.69 -6.86
C PHE A 25 -2.32 -8.73 -5.62
N THR A 26 -1.13 -9.34 -5.68
CA THR A 26 -0.18 -9.40 -4.56
C THR A 26 0.24 -8.00 -4.11
N LEU A 27 0.45 -7.09 -5.05
CA LEU A 27 0.79 -5.68 -4.80
C LEU A 27 -0.44 -4.78 -4.55
N GLN A 28 -1.63 -5.34 -4.56
CA GLN A 28 -2.89 -4.60 -4.43
C GLN A 28 -3.01 -3.41 -5.41
N LEU A 29 -2.38 -3.53 -6.58
CA LEU A 29 -2.34 -2.48 -7.60
C LEU A 29 -3.73 -1.95 -8.01
N PRO A 30 -4.78 -2.79 -8.19
CA PRO A 30 -6.11 -2.30 -8.56
C PRO A 30 -6.71 -1.36 -7.52
N GLN A 31 -6.57 -1.68 -6.23
CA GLN A 31 -7.08 -0.86 -5.12
C GLN A 31 -6.34 0.48 -5.03
N ARG A 32 -5.04 0.48 -5.30
CA ARG A 32 -4.20 1.68 -5.29
C ARG A 32 -4.44 2.59 -6.49
N LEU A 33 -4.57 2.00 -7.68
CA LEU A 33 -4.97 2.76 -8.86
C LEU A 33 -6.37 3.35 -8.68
N TYR A 34 -7.28 2.60 -8.07
CA TYR A 34 -8.60 3.12 -7.72
C TYR A 34 -8.48 4.29 -6.72
N ALA A 35 -7.70 4.14 -5.66
CA ALA A 35 -7.46 5.20 -4.69
C ALA A 35 -6.79 6.44 -5.30
N LEU A 36 -5.85 6.25 -6.23
CA LEU A 36 -5.17 7.35 -6.91
C LEU A 36 -6.06 8.11 -7.89
N VAL A 37 -6.97 7.40 -8.58
CA VAL A 37 -7.79 7.96 -9.68
C VAL A 37 -9.17 8.40 -9.20
N PHE A 38 -9.72 7.71 -8.21
CA PHE A 38 -11.12 7.84 -7.78
C PHE A 38 -11.27 8.22 -6.31
N ALA A 39 -10.19 8.37 -5.54
CA ALA A 39 -10.33 8.87 -4.19
C ALA A 39 -10.93 10.28 -4.24
N PRO A 40 -12.09 10.50 -3.63
CA PRO A 40 -12.66 11.84 -3.55
C PRO A 40 -11.68 12.69 -2.74
N THR A 41 -11.01 13.63 -3.40
CA THR A 41 -10.19 14.62 -2.73
C THR A 41 -11.06 15.43 -1.78
N GLY A 42 -11.01 15.13 -0.49
CA GLY A 42 -11.53 15.98 0.56
C GLY A 42 -12.99 15.74 0.99
N VAL A 43 -13.63 14.66 0.63
CA VAL A 43 -14.93 14.28 1.22
C VAL A 43 -14.69 13.26 2.31
N HIS A 44 -14.58 13.71 3.55
CA HIS A 44 -14.59 12.84 4.72
C HIS A 44 -16.02 12.41 5.00
N ARG A 45 -16.20 11.11 5.21
CA ARG A 45 -17.50 10.53 5.59
C ARG A 45 -17.32 9.76 6.89
N LEU A 46 -17.96 10.21 7.94
CA LEU A 46 -17.99 9.45 9.18
C LEU A 46 -18.97 8.26 9.03
N ASP A 47 -18.44 7.09 8.66
CA ASP A 47 -19.23 5.87 8.49
C ASP A 47 -18.57 4.62 9.13
N GLY A 48 -17.48 4.82 9.85
CA GLY A 48 -16.69 3.77 10.51
C GLY A 48 -15.80 3.00 9.56
N ARG A 49 -15.61 3.47 8.31
CA ARG A 49 -14.82 2.81 7.27
C ARG A 49 -13.80 3.75 6.69
N ILE A 50 -12.55 3.45 6.89
CA ILE A 50 -11.46 4.20 6.27
C ILE A 50 -11.34 3.77 4.81
N THR A 51 -11.56 4.71 3.90
CA THR A 51 -11.34 4.48 2.46
C THR A 51 -9.97 5.02 2.03
N PRO A 52 -9.29 4.37 1.07
CA PRO A 52 -7.99 4.84 0.61
C PRO A 52 -8.04 6.29 0.11
N GLY A 53 -7.18 7.16 0.68
CA GLY A 53 -7.11 8.58 0.31
C GLY A 53 -8.13 9.49 1.01
N GLU A 54 -8.92 8.99 1.93
CA GLU A 54 -9.87 9.76 2.73
C GLU A 54 -9.17 10.70 3.70
N TYR A 55 -8.12 10.20 4.36
CA TYR A 55 -7.30 10.96 5.29
C TYR A 55 -5.97 11.37 4.65
N LYS A 56 -5.51 12.57 4.97
CA LYS A 56 -4.26 13.13 4.45
C LYS A 56 -3.02 12.50 5.07
N PHE A 57 -3.10 12.17 6.36
CA PHE A 57 -2.00 11.64 7.14
C PHE A 57 -2.38 10.32 7.80
N ARG A 58 -1.37 9.50 8.05
CA ARG A 58 -1.51 8.24 8.77
C ARG A 58 -0.26 7.98 9.60
N TRP A 59 -0.48 7.44 10.78
CA TRP A 59 0.54 6.82 11.61
C TRP A 59 0.05 5.46 12.12
N SER A 60 0.93 4.49 12.23
CA SER A 60 0.61 3.16 12.76
C SER A 60 1.77 2.59 13.56
N ASP A 61 1.45 1.88 14.63
CA ASP A 61 2.41 1.11 15.41
C ASP A 61 2.28 -0.38 15.05
N GLN A 62 3.37 -0.95 14.52
CA GLN A 62 3.37 -2.34 14.07
C GLN A 62 3.30 -3.34 15.24
N ALA A 63 3.77 -2.97 16.42
CA ALA A 63 3.82 -3.87 17.57
C ALA A 63 2.43 -4.10 18.16
N SER A 64 1.62 -3.05 18.27
CA SER A 64 0.24 -3.11 18.78
C SER A 64 -0.81 -3.31 17.70
N GLY A 65 -0.48 -3.01 16.44
CA GLY A 65 -1.44 -2.96 15.33
C GLY A 65 -2.39 -1.77 15.34
N LEU A 66 -2.18 -0.82 16.26
CA LEU A 66 -2.96 0.42 16.36
C LEU A 66 -2.59 1.39 15.24
N SER A 67 -3.58 2.11 14.71
CA SER A 67 -3.35 3.16 13.71
C SER A 67 -4.24 4.38 13.97
N PHE A 68 -3.71 5.54 13.58
CA PHE A 68 -4.42 6.81 13.57
C PHE A 68 -4.26 7.46 12.20
N GLU A 69 -5.38 7.78 11.57
CA GLU A 69 -5.45 8.50 10.29
C GLU A 69 -6.19 9.82 10.52
N TRP A 70 -5.71 10.92 9.87
CA TRP A 70 -6.32 12.22 10.12
C TRP A 70 -6.13 13.21 8.99
N SER A 71 -6.99 14.22 9.02
CA SER A 71 -6.88 15.43 8.19
C SER A 71 -7.22 16.65 9.03
N ILE A 72 -6.57 17.77 8.75
CA ILE A 72 -7.00 19.07 9.23
C ILE A 72 -7.81 19.73 8.12
N VAL A 73 -9.05 20.10 8.42
CA VAL A 73 -9.99 20.71 7.48
C VAL A 73 -10.58 21.96 8.11
N GLY A 74 -10.12 23.13 7.65
CA GLY A 74 -10.50 24.41 8.26
C GLY A 74 -10.02 24.50 9.70
N ASP A 75 -10.96 24.62 10.64
CA ASP A 75 -10.76 24.71 12.08
C ASP A 75 -10.99 23.38 12.83
N ARG A 76 -10.95 22.25 12.09
CA ARG A 76 -11.31 20.92 12.64
C ARG A 76 -10.23 19.88 12.33
N LEU A 77 -10.09 18.95 13.26
CA LEU A 77 -9.44 17.66 13.07
C LEU A 77 -10.53 16.63 12.77
N ILE A 78 -10.40 15.94 11.63
CA ILE A 78 -11.19 14.76 11.31
C ILE A 78 -10.24 13.58 11.42
N GLY A 79 -10.56 12.62 12.28
CA GLY A 79 -9.67 11.51 12.61
C GLY A 79 -10.36 10.17 12.59
N ALA A 80 -9.58 9.13 12.38
CA ALA A 80 -9.97 7.75 12.49
C ALA A 80 -8.93 6.98 13.30
N VAL A 81 -9.36 6.31 14.35
CA VAL A 81 -8.49 5.41 15.13
C VAL A 81 -8.95 3.98 14.95
N SER A 82 -8.01 3.07 14.70
CA SER A 82 -8.29 1.66 14.47
C SER A 82 -7.43 0.76 15.33
N SER A 83 -8.00 -0.37 15.73
CA SER A 83 -7.40 -1.40 16.56
C SER A 83 -7.70 -2.79 16.02
N PRO A 84 -6.82 -3.79 16.18
CA PRO A 84 -7.15 -5.19 15.96
C PRO A 84 -8.11 -5.77 17.02
N ASP A 85 -8.28 -5.10 18.16
CA ASP A 85 -9.24 -5.48 19.19
C ASP A 85 -10.68 -5.17 18.78
N THR A 86 -11.64 -5.95 19.27
CA THR A 86 -13.06 -5.81 18.93
C THR A 86 -13.89 -5.03 19.95
N GLY A 87 -13.23 -4.48 20.96
CA GLY A 87 -13.83 -3.63 21.99
C GLY A 87 -13.58 -2.14 21.74
N TRP A 88 -13.15 -1.42 22.76
CA TRP A 88 -12.89 0.02 22.64
C TRP A 88 -11.50 0.31 22.02
N VAL A 89 -11.42 1.46 21.37
CA VAL A 89 -10.17 2.06 20.86
C VAL A 89 -10.16 3.54 21.17
N ALA A 90 -8.99 4.08 21.49
CA ALA A 90 -8.82 5.49 21.86
C ALA A 90 -7.62 6.14 21.21
N VAL A 91 -7.72 7.45 21.00
CA VAL A 91 -6.61 8.35 20.67
C VAL A 91 -6.62 9.51 21.65
N GLY A 92 -5.47 9.82 22.26
CA GLY A 92 -5.30 10.96 23.15
C GLY A 92 -4.27 11.94 22.63
N PHE A 93 -4.50 13.21 22.87
CA PHE A 93 -3.69 14.34 22.41
C PHE A 93 -3.10 15.10 23.61
N GLY A 94 -1.83 15.49 23.47
CA GLY A 94 -1.12 16.21 24.52
C GLY A 94 -0.70 15.29 25.67
N GLY A 95 -0.79 15.80 26.87
CA GLY A 95 -0.31 15.12 28.08
C GLY A 95 0.85 15.88 28.69
N GLU A 96 0.76 16.18 29.98
CA GLU A 96 1.72 17.01 30.71
C GLU A 96 2.59 16.20 31.67
N GLY A 97 2.32 14.90 31.78
CA GLY A 97 2.92 14.08 32.81
C GLY A 97 3.26 12.67 32.35
N PRO A 98 3.59 11.81 33.31
CA PRO A 98 3.83 10.42 33.01
C PRO A 98 2.57 9.74 32.48
N LEU A 99 2.74 8.83 31.54
CA LEU A 99 1.66 8.07 30.93
C LEU A 99 0.67 8.99 30.18
N MET A 100 -0.63 8.95 30.51
CA MET A 100 -1.66 9.72 29.83
C MET A 100 -2.09 10.98 30.56
N TYR A 101 -1.55 11.31 31.74
CA TYR A 101 -1.99 12.45 32.53
C TYR A 101 -2.02 13.76 31.73
N GLY A 102 -3.14 14.42 31.75
CA GLY A 102 -3.34 15.68 31.03
C GLY A 102 -3.67 15.51 29.55
N ALA A 103 -3.80 14.30 29.04
CA ALA A 103 -4.23 14.08 27.67
C ALA A 103 -5.75 14.26 27.53
N ASP A 104 -6.16 14.82 26.43
CA ASP A 104 -7.49 14.95 25.91
C ASP A 104 -7.74 13.75 24.99
N ILE A 105 -8.76 12.93 25.26
CA ILE A 105 -8.90 11.58 24.73
C ILE A 105 -10.25 11.39 24.06
N VAL A 106 -10.23 11.00 22.80
CA VAL A 106 -11.40 10.44 22.13
C VAL A 106 -11.34 8.92 22.28
N VAL A 107 -12.34 8.36 22.93
CA VAL A 107 -12.49 6.91 23.14
C VAL A 107 -13.82 6.42 22.62
N GLY A 108 -13.83 5.23 21.99
CA GLY A 108 -15.07 4.67 21.49
C GLY A 108 -15.06 3.16 21.33
N TYR A 109 -16.24 2.58 21.34
CA TYR A 109 -16.51 1.17 21.00
C TYR A 109 -17.80 1.05 20.19
N VAL A 110 -18.03 -0.13 19.62
CA VAL A 110 -19.22 -0.42 18.82
C VAL A 110 -19.95 -1.64 19.38
N ASP A 111 -21.24 -1.50 19.61
CA ASP A 111 -22.12 -2.60 20.02
C ASP A 111 -23.33 -2.74 19.07
N ALA A 112 -24.33 -3.53 19.44
CA ALA A 112 -25.55 -3.73 18.66
C ALA A 112 -26.41 -2.46 18.49
N ARG A 113 -26.19 -1.44 19.30
CA ARG A 113 -26.90 -0.14 19.25
C ARG A 113 -26.20 0.89 18.39
N GLY A 114 -24.93 0.63 18.02
CA GLY A 114 -24.10 1.50 17.21
C GLY A 114 -22.77 1.87 17.86
N ALA A 115 -22.17 2.93 17.38
CA ALA A 115 -20.96 3.50 17.95
C ALA A 115 -21.29 4.31 19.21
N HIS A 116 -20.49 4.11 20.25
CA HIS A 116 -20.45 4.90 21.49
C HIS A 116 -19.09 5.58 21.51
N VAL A 117 -19.08 6.90 21.55
CA VAL A 117 -17.85 7.70 21.55
C VAL A 117 -17.98 8.75 22.63
N GLU A 118 -16.94 8.92 23.43
CA GLU A 118 -16.85 9.90 24.52
C GLU A 118 -15.61 10.76 24.35
N ASP A 119 -15.74 12.01 24.78
CA ASP A 119 -14.68 12.98 24.96
C ASP A 119 -14.25 12.94 26.43
N ASP A 120 -13.03 12.48 26.67
CA ASP A 120 -12.52 12.17 27.99
C ASP A 120 -11.24 12.95 28.29
N TYR A 121 -11.02 13.27 29.54
CA TYR A 121 -9.78 13.84 30.03
C TYR A 121 -9.05 12.90 30.98
N ALA A 122 -7.76 12.76 30.77
CA ALA A 122 -6.89 11.96 31.63
C ALA A 122 -6.57 12.75 32.93
N ASN A 123 -7.43 12.64 33.90
CA ASN A 123 -7.34 13.33 35.19
C ASN A 123 -6.28 12.73 36.13
N THR A 124 -5.79 11.52 35.84
CA THR A 124 -4.65 10.88 36.52
C THR A 124 -3.72 10.19 35.51
N PRO A 125 -2.53 9.74 35.90
CA PRO A 125 -1.66 8.97 35.01
C PRO A 125 -2.28 7.69 34.46
N VAL A 126 -3.31 7.13 35.07
CA VAL A 126 -3.86 5.80 34.79
C VAL A 126 -5.37 5.75 34.69
N THR A 127 -6.05 6.89 34.81
CA THR A 127 -7.51 6.99 34.67
C THR A 127 -7.88 8.19 33.81
N HIS A 128 -8.96 8.05 33.07
CA HIS A 128 -9.65 9.13 32.36
C HIS A 128 -11.12 9.10 32.72
N VAL A 129 -11.80 10.19 32.52
CA VAL A 129 -13.26 10.36 32.76
C VAL A 129 -13.79 11.32 31.73
N ALA A 130 -15.09 11.18 31.40
CA ALA A 130 -15.73 12.09 30.47
C ALA A 130 -15.56 13.56 30.91
N ASP A 131 -15.29 14.45 30.01
CA ASP A 131 -15.07 15.88 30.24
C ASP A 131 -16.28 16.51 30.97
N THR A 132 -17.47 16.08 30.58
CA THR A 132 -18.72 16.51 31.23
C THR A 132 -18.80 16.14 32.72
N ALA A 133 -18.13 15.07 33.15
CA ALA A 133 -18.07 14.69 34.57
C ALA A 133 -17.12 15.59 35.37
N LEU A 134 -16.20 16.30 34.70
CA LEU A 134 -15.28 17.29 35.27
C LEU A 134 -15.83 18.73 35.17
N GLY A 135 -17.00 18.92 34.54
CA GLY A 135 -17.59 20.22 34.29
C GLY A 135 -17.15 20.87 32.98
N GLY A 136 -16.45 20.13 32.12
CA GLY A 136 -16.14 20.48 30.76
C GLY A 136 -17.28 20.19 29.78
N HIS A 137 -16.98 20.20 28.49
CA HIS A 137 -17.92 19.96 27.41
C HIS A 137 -17.51 18.72 26.60
N ASP A 138 -18.46 18.13 25.91
CA ASP A 138 -18.19 17.14 24.87
C ASP A 138 -18.02 17.91 23.56
N ASP A 139 -16.79 17.95 23.06
CA ASP A 139 -16.42 18.69 21.85
C ASP A 139 -16.40 17.83 20.58
N ILE A 140 -16.91 16.59 20.65
CA ILE A 140 -17.05 15.72 19.48
C ILE A 140 -18.21 16.18 18.62
N LEU A 141 -17.90 16.79 17.47
CA LEU A 141 -18.87 17.35 16.53
C LEU A 141 -19.62 16.28 15.74
N GLY A 142 -19.03 15.12 15.60
CA GLY A 142 -19.61 13.98 14.92
C GLY A 142 -18.70 12.75 15.06
N SER A 143 -19.34 11.58 15.07
CA SER A 143 -18.62 10.32 15.17
C SER A 143 -19.35 9.18 14.48
N ALA A 144 -18.59 8.17 14.07
CA ALA A 144 -19.11 6.89 13.59
C ALA A 144 -18.15 5.78 13.98
N GLY A 145 -18.62 4.55 13.92
CA GLY A 145 -17.75 3.41 14.22
C GLY A 145 -18.24 2.13 13.58
N LEU A 146 -17.28 1.25 13.33
CA LEU A 146 -17.54 -0.08 12.82
C LEU A 146 -16.66 -1.10 13.52
N VAL A 147 -17.27 -2.19 13.97
CA VAL A 147 -16.55 -3.37 14.44
C VAL A 147 -16.68 -4.50 13.43
N THR A 148 -15.56 -5.12 13.10
CA THR A 148 -15.48 -6.28 12.20
C THR A 148 -14.65 -7.38 12.85
N LYS A 149 -14.43 -8.49 12.15
CA LYS A 149 -13.47 -9.51 12.61
C LYS A 149 -12.01 -9.04 12.58
N ALA A 150 -11.72 -7.94 11.88
CA ALA A 150 -10.39 -7.35 11.81
C ALA A 150 -10.12 -6.35 12.92
N GLY A 151 -11.15 -5.98 13.69
CA GLY A 151 -11.03 -5.03 14.80
C GLY A 151 -12.07 -3.95 14.79
N THR A 152 -11.86 -2.91 15.62
CA THR A 152 -12.72 -1.74 15.77
C THR A 152 -12.08 -0.52 15.12
N THR A 153 -12.89 0.25 14.41
CA THR A 153 -12.54 1.59 13.89
C THR A 153 -13.55 2.60 14.42
N ILE A 154 -13.06 3.72 14.96
CA ILE A 154 -13.85 4.88 15.35
C ILE A 154 -13.37 6.07 14.53
N GLU A 155 -14.30 6.75 13.87
CA GLU A 155 -14.09 8.02 13.19
C GLU A 155 -14.73 9.13 14.00
N PHE A 156 -14.11 10.29 14.03
CA PHE A 156 -14.59 11.44 14.79
C PHE A 156 -14.18 12.77 14.15
N GLU A 157 -14.87 13.81 14.51
CA GLU A 157 -14.60 15.19 14.15
C GLU A 157 -14.61 16.04 15.41
N ARG A 158 -13.58 16.87 15.62
CA ARG A 158 -13.47 17.77 16.76
C ARG A 158 -12.84 19.11 16.36
N PRO A 159 -13.05 20.20 17.13
CA PRO A 159 -12.37 21.48 16.92
C PRO A 159 -10.85 21.37 17.13
N LEU A 160 -10.10 22.27 16.51
CA LEU A 160 -8.67 22.45 16.81
C LEU A 160 -8.44 23.27 18.08
N THR A 161 -9.42 24.07 18.49
CA THR A 161 -9.36 24.95 19.67
C THR A 161 -9.84 24.23 20.91
N ALA A 162 -9.22 24.53 22.06
CA ALA A 162 -9.73 24.13 23.36
C ALA A 162 -10.87 25.07 23.77
N HIS A 163 -11.97 24.51 24.28
CA HIS A 163 -13.10 25.27 24.81
C HIS A 163 -13.02 25.44 26.33
N ASP A 164 -12.39 24.49 27.01
CA ASP A 164 -12.22 24.56 28.45
C ASP A 164 -10.88 23.94 28.92
N SER A 165 -10.78 23.65 30.21
CA SER A 165 -9.51 23.19 30.81
C SER A 165 -9.24 21.69 30.61
N THR A 166 -10.23 20.94 30.19
CA THR A 166 -10.10 19.50 29.88
C THR A 166 -9.64 19.26 28.44
N ASP A 167 -9.81 20.25 27.57
CA ASP A 167 -9.35 20.19 26.19
C ASP A 167 -7.86 20.47 26.00
N ARG A 168 -7.33 19.88 24.94
CA ARG A 168 -6.00 20.19 24.40
C ARG A 168 -6.11 20.77 22.99
N PRO A 169 -5.65 22.01 22.79
CA PRO A 169 -5.69 22.61 21.45
C PRO A 169 -4.73 21.87 20.53
N ILE A 170 -5.18 21.57 19.32
CA ILE A 170 -4.36 21.01 18.25
C ILE A 170 -3.64 22.18 17.58
N GLN A 171 -2.31 22.22 17.71
CA GLN A 171 -1.45 23.29 17.20
C GLN A 171 -0.37 22.75 16.28
N THR A 172 0.27 23.65 15.54
CA THR A 172 1.45 23.32 14.73
C THR A 172 2.62 22.92 15.62
N GLY A 173 3.39 21.93 15.18
CA GLY A 173 4.50 21.37 15.92
C GLY A 173 4.20 19.97 16.46
N GLU A 174 5.14 19.42 17.19
CA GLU A 174 5.04 18.07 17.69
C GLU A 174 4.04 17.98 18.87
N THR A 175 3.11 17.05 18.77
CA THR A 175 2.12 16.74 19.79
C THR A 175 2.31 15.29 20.23
N HIS A 176 2.29 15.03 21.53
CA HIS A 176 2.18 13.67 22.04
C HIS A 176 0.82 13.08 21.65
N VAL A 177 0.84 11.98 20.91
CA VAL A 177 -0.35 11.21 20.55
C VAL A 177 -0.22 9.83 21.18
N ILE A 178 -1.23 9.44 21.95
CA ILE A 178 -1.29 8.12 22.58
C ILE A 178 -2.45 7.35 21.97
N LEU A 179 -2.22 6.05 21.70
CA LEU A 179 -3.26 5.13 21.26
C LEU A 179 -3.38 4.00 22.26
N ALA A 180 -4.59 3.52 22.49
CA ALA A 180 -4.83 2.34 23.30
C ALA A 180 -6.09 1.61 22.85
N SER A 181 -6.19 0.32 23.18
CA SER A 181 -7.38 -0.50 22.91
C SER A 181 -7.54 -1.67 23.88
N ALA A 182 -8.74 -2.22 23.94
CA ALA A 182 -9.04 -3.48 24.61
C ALA A 182 -10.25 -4.17 23.96
N ASP A 183 -10.43 -5.46 24.26
CA ASP A 183 -11.61 -6.22 23.80
C ASP A 183 -12.91 -5.91 24.55
N ALA A 184 -12.85 -5.13 25.62
CA ALA A 184 -14.04 -4.73 26.39
C ALA A 184 -14.85 -3.65 25.66
N LYS A 185 -16.16 -3.71 25.79
CA LYS A 185 -17.09 -2.71 25.24
C LYS A 185 -17.63 -1.80 26.34
N ASP A 186 -16.71 -1.14 27.00
CA ASP A 186 -16.95 -0.12 28.02
C ASP A 186 -15.76 0.85 28.05
N PHE A 187 -15.92 2.01 28.69
CA PHE A 187 -14.90 3.07 28.74
C PHE A 187 -13.93 2.97 29.92
N VAL A 188 -14.10 1.99 30.78
CA VAL A 188 -13.33 1.87 32.04
C VAL A 188 -12.38 0.65 32.08
N ALA A 189 -12.54 -0.29 31.15
CA ALA A 189 -11.71 -1.48 31.11
C ALA A 189 -10.26 -1.11 30.75
N TYR A 190 -9.33 -1.68 31.49
CA TYR A 190 -7.90 -1.47 31.26
C TYR A 190 -7.43 -2.15 29.98
N HIS A 191 -6.62 -1.43 29.17
CA HIS A 191 -5.92 -2.00 28.02
C HIS A 191 -4.84 -2.99 28.49
N SER A 192 -4.60 -4.06 27.74
CA SER A 192 -3.46 -4.94 28.04
C SER A 192 -2.13 -4.28 27.62
N GLY A 193 -1.01 -4.79 28.16
CA GLY A 193 0.30 -4.16 28.00
C GLY A 193 0.81 -4.01 26.56
N GLY A 194 0.33 -4.86 25.63
CA GLY A 194 0.67 -4.81 24.21
C GLY A 194 -0.26 -3.94 23.35
N HIS A 195 -1.37 -3.44 23.92
CA HIS A 195 -2.43 -2.75 23.20
C HIS A 195 -2.39 -1.24 23.45
N LYS A 196 -1.20 -0.68 23.33
CA LYS A 196 -0.97 0.77 23.43
C LYS A 196 0.23 1.19 22.60
N ALA A 197 0.21 2.43 22.14
CA ALA A 197 1.30 3.06 21.40
C ALA A 197 1.40 4.54 21.75
N VAL A 198 2.59 5.10 21.59
CA VAL A 198 2.85 6.54 21.78
C VAL A 198 3.69 7.04 20.62
N ALA A 199 3.32 8.21 20.09
CA ALA A 199 4.08 8.89 19.05
C ALA A 199 4.19 10.37 19.32
N LEU A 200 5.21 10.99 18.73
CA LEU A 200 5.34 12.44 18.64
C LEU A 200 5.00 12.83 17.20
N LEU A 201 3.85 13.47 16.98
CA LEU A 201 3.32 13.73 15.65
C LEU A 201 3.07 15.23 15.45
N ASP A 202 3.47 15.77 14.31
CA ASP A 202 2.98 17.06 13.84
C ASP A 202 1.66 16.82 13.09
N LEU A 203 0.54 17.21 13.70
CA LEU A 203 -0.78 16.94 13.16
C LEU A 203 -1.11 17.78 11.92
N PHE A 204 -0.39 18.90 11.66
CA PHE A 204 -0.55 19.74 10.47
C PHE A 204 0.33 19.30 9.30
N ASN A 205 1.53 18.82 9.59
CA ASN A 205 2.53 18.44 8.58
C ASN A 205 2.66 16.92 8.39
N GLY A 206 2.02 16.14 9.26
CA GLY A 206 2.08 14.69 9.24
C GLY A 206 3.19 14.12 10.14
N PRO A 207 3.25 12.81 10.27
CA PRO A 207 4.32 12.16 11.00
C PRO A 207 5.65 12.57 10.37
N PRO A 208 6.73 12.72 11.18
CA PRO A 208 8.06 12.89 10.60
C PRO A 208 8.21 11.82 9.54
N ALA A 209 8.62 12.22 8.34
CA ALA A 209 8.76 11.28 7.23
C ALA A 209 9.60 10.11 7.77
N ALA A 210 8.94 9.07 8.26
CA ALA A 210 9.60 7.80 8.40
C ALA A 210 10.26 7.59 7.06
N ALA A 211 11.56 7.29 7.04
CA ALA A 211 12.24 6.98 5.81
C ALA A 211 11.38 5.92 5.13
N GLY A 212 10.46 6.33 4.28
CA GLY A 212 9.43 5.46 3.74
C GLY A 212 8.00 5.97 3.65
N ALA A 213 7.61 7.07 4.29
CA ALA A 213 6.23 7.55 4.34
C ALA A 213 5.77 8.32 3.08
N GLY A 214 5.96 7.78 1.97
CA GLY A 214 5.46 8.12 0.65
C GLY A 214 5.29 6.85 -0.16
N ALA A 215 5.36 5.72 0.54
CA ALA A 215 5.32 4.41 -0.08
C ALA A 215 3.96 4.17 -0.72
N LEU A 216 4.02 3.89 -2.01
CA LEU A 216 2.88 3.35 -2.76
C LEU A 216 2.41 1.97 -2.23
N LEU A 217 3.04 1.46 -1.16
CA LEU A 217 2.74 0.14 -0.57
C LEU A 217 2.11 0.29 0.81
N PRO A 218 1.12 -0.54 1.18
CA PRO A 218 0.60 -0.63 2.54
C PRO A 218 1.71 -0.97 3.54
N ASP A 219 1.63 -0.44 4.75
CA ASP A 219 2.59 -0.69 5.84
C ASP A 219 2.73 -2.18 6.23
N HIS A 220 1.78 -3.01 5.78
CA HIS A 220 1.77 -4.45 6.05
C HIS A 220 2.37 -5.30 4.91
N ILE A 221 2.91 -4.70 3.84
CA ILE A 221 3.68 -5.49 2.87
C ILE A 221 5.03 -5.84 3.49
N THR A 222 5.17 -7.09 3.84
CA THR A 222 6.39 -7.64 4.42
C THR A 222 7.48 -7.76 3.36
N ASP A 223 8.76 -7.73 3.81
CA ASP A 223 9.90 -8.01 2.93
C ASP A 223 9.76 -9.34 2.19
N VAL A 224 9.07 -10.31 2.80
CA VAL A 224 8.75 -11.61 2.20
C VAL A 224 7.84 -11.45 0.98
N GLN A 225 6.81 -10.62 1.05
CA GLN A 225 5.90 -10.38 -0.08
C GLN A 225 6.62 -9.66 -1.23
N ILE A 226 7.49 -8.70 -0.93
CA ILE A 226 8.33 -8.03 -1.92
C ILE A 226 9.28 -9.04 -2.56
N MET A 227 9.91 -9.90 -1.78
CA MET A 227 10.79 -10.96 -2.27
C MET A 227 10.03 -11.93 -3.19
N ILE A 228 8.84 -12.40 -2.79
CA ILE A 228 8.00 -13.28 -3.61
C ILE A 228 7.61 -12.59 -4.91
N ALA A 229 7.14 -11.34 -4.86
CA ALA A 229 6.78 -10.58 -6.05
C ALA A 229 7.97 -10.40 -7.01
N THR A 230 9.15 -10.12 -6.48
CA THR A 230 10.39 -10.00 -7.25
C THR A 230 10.76 -11.32 -7.92
N TRP A 231 10.72 -12.45 -7.19
CA TRP A 231 10.98 -13.76 -7.76
C TRP A 231 9.96 -14.15 -8.83
N MET A 232 8.67 -13.88 -8.60
CA MET A 232 7.63 -14.13 -9.61
C MET A 232 7.86 -13.32 -10.89
N ALA A 233 8.27 -12.06 -10.77
CA ALA A 233 8.60 -11.22 -11.91
C ALA A 233 9.85 -11.71 -12.66
N ILE A 234 10.89 -12.15 -11.95
CA ILE A 234 12.09 -12.77 -12.53
C ILE A 234 11.70 -14.05 -13.29
N LEU A 235 10.90 -14.94 -12.68
CA LEU A 235 10.45 -16.16 -13.33
C LEU A 235 9.58 -15.88 -14.56
N LEU A 236 8.74 -14.82 -14.51
CA LEU A 236 7.96 -14.37 -15.66
C LEU A 236 8.87 -13.97 -16.83
N ILE A 237 9.88 -13.12 -16.55
CA ILE A 237 10.83 -12.66 -17.56
C ILE A 237 11.57 -13.86 -18.15
N PHE A 238 12.16 -14.71 -17.33
CA PHE A 238 12.90 -15.90 -17.82
C PHE A 238 11.98 -16.90 -18.55
N GLY A 239 10.75 -17.10 -18.08
CA GLY A 239 9.77 -17.98 -18.71
C GLY A 239 9.40 -17.49 -20.11
N VAL A 240 9.08 -16.23 -20.29
CA VAL A 240 8.73 -15.62 -21.57
C VAL A 240 9.93 -15.67 -22.53
N HIS A 241 11.12 -15.32 -22.03
CA HIS A 241 12.33 -15.28 -22.86
C HIS A 241 12.87 -16.67 -23.20
N GLY A 242 12.77 -17.63 -22.28
CA GLY A 242 13.13 -19.02 -22.54
C GLY A 242 12.25 -19.67 -23.62
N LEU A 243 10.95 -19.36 -23.63
CA LEU A 243 10.02 -19.83 -24.66
C LEU A 243 10.30 -19.18 -26.03
N ALA A 244 10.64 -17.90 -26.03
CA ALA A 244 11.00 -17.18 -27.25
C ALA A 244 12.35 -17.65 -27.83
N ALA A 245 13.33 -17.97 -26.97
CA ALA A 245 14.62 -18.55 -27.38
C ALA A 245 14.43 -19.97 -27.97
N GLY A 246 13.61 -20.81 -27.36
CA GLY A 246 13.28 -22.15 -27.91
C GLY A 246 12.60 -22.09 -29.29
N TRP A 247 11.97 -20.99 -29.64
CA TRP A 247 11.46 -20.74 -30.98
C TRP A 247 12.56 -20.38 -31.99
N ALA A 248 13.61 -19.68 -31.54
CA ALA A 248 14.71 -19.24 -32.39
C ALA A 248 15.69 -20.41 -32.75
N GLU A 249 15.79 -21.44 -31.91
CA GLU A 249 16.67 -22.60 -32.12
C GLU A 249 16.26 -23.52 -33.29
N GLY A 250 15.05 -23.30 -33.86
CA GLY A 250 14.57 -24.06 -35.03
C GLY A 250 15.12 -23.62 -36.36
N VAL A 251 16.09 -22.67 -36.44
CA VAL A 251 16.60 -22.07 -37.70
C VAL A 251 18.05 -22.53 -37.97
N PRO A 252 18.27 -23.43 -38.92
CA PRO A 252 19.63 -23.74 -39.35
C PRO A 252 19.97 -22.96 -40.62
N ASP A 253 20.87 -21.97 -40.56
CA ASP A 253 21.73 -21.58 -41.66
C ASP A 253 22.85 -20.61 -41.25
N SER A 254 24.06 -20.81 -41.79
CA SER A 254 25.30 -20.16 -41.40
C SER A 254 25.40 -18.66 -41.72
N ALA A 255 24.63 -18.15 -42.68
CA ALA A 255 24.60 -16.73 -43.02
C ALA A 255 23.63 -15.93 -42.10
N THR A 256 22.66 -16.60 -41.50
CA THR A 256 21.76 -16.05 -40.50
C THR A 256 22.37 -16.06 -39.10
N ALA A 257 23.35 -16.91 -38.85
CA ALA A 257 24.00 -17.08 -37.55
C ALA A 257 24.72 -15.80 -37.06
N GLU A 258 25.39 -15.09 -37.99
CA GLU A 258 26.12 -13.86 -37.63
C GLU A 258 25.17 -12.70 -37.30
N ARG A 259 24.08 -12.55 -38.02
CA ARG A 259 23.02 -11.57 -37.73
C ARG A 259 22.18 -11.98 -36.54
N SER A 260 21.97 -13.28 -36.32
CA SER A 260 21.26 -13.79 -35.12
C SER A 260 22.09 -13.60 -33.87
N GLY A 261 23.42 -13.70 -33.93
CA GLY A 261 24.31 -13.44 -32.79
C GLY A 261 24.20 -12.01 -32.24
N VAL A 262 24.14 -11.01 -33.14
CA VAL A 262 23.92 -9.61 -32.74
C VAL A 262 22.54 -9.40 -32.16
N ALA A 263 21.51 -9.99 -32.73
CA ALA A 263 20.13 -9.89 -32.22
C ALA A 263 20.01 -10.55 -30.85
N VAL A 264 20.59 -11.74 -30.66
CA VAL A 264 20.65 -12.44 -29.37
C VAL A 264 21.39 -11.62 -28.32
N ALA A 265 22.55 -11.07 -28.66
CA ALA A 265 23.31 -10.22 -27.76
C ALA A 265 22.51 -8.97 -27.34
N LEU A 266 21.80 -8.34 -28.27
CA LEU A 266 20.96 -7.18 -27.99
C LEU A 266 19.76 -7.54 -27.10
N ILE A 267 19.16 -8.70 -27.34
CA ILE A 267 18.07 -9.22 -26.48
C ILE A 267 18.59 -9.45 -25.05
N VAL A 268 19.75 -10.07 -24.89
CA VAL A 268 20.36 -10.29 -23.57
C VAL A 268 20.64 -8.96 -22.86
N VAL A 269 21.18 -7.96 -23.58
CA VAL A 269 21.39 -6.62 -23.01
C VAL A 269 20.07 -5.99 -22.55
N LEU A 270 19.04 -6.07 -23.38
CA LEU A 270 17.71 -5.54 -23.03
C LEU A 270 17.08 -6.28 -21.82
N MET A 271 17.27 -7.60 -21.74
CA MET A 271 16.85 -8.39 -20.56
C MET A 271 17.55 -7.94 -19.28
N VAL A 272 18.85 -7.66 -19.34
CA VAL A 272 19.60 -7.13 -18.19
C VAL A 272 19.08 -5.75 -17.78
N VAL A 273 18.80 -4.88 -18.77
CA VAL A 273 18.22 -3.55 -18.52
C VAL A 273 16.82 -3.66 -17.89
N GLU A 274 15.98 -4.54 -18.41
CA GLU A 274 14.64 -4.80 -17.88
C GLU A 274 14.70 -5.31 -16.44
N LEU A 275 15.58 -6.29 -16.17
CA LEU A 275 15.78 -6.82 -14.83
C LEU A 275 16.30 -5.74 -13.86
N ALA A 276 17.29 -4.94 -14.28
CA ALA A 276 17.80 -3.85 -13.47
C ALA A 276 16.71 -2.79 -13.17
N ALA A 277 15.90 -2.45 -14.17
CA ALA A 277 14.79 -1.53 -14.01
C ALA A 277 13.73 -2.07 -13.03
N LEU A 278 13.41 -3.36 -13.13
CA LEU A 278 12.47 -4.03 -12.24
C LEU A 278 12.98 -4.09 -10.79
N VAL A 279 14.26 -4.46 -10.60
CA VAL A 279 14.90 -4.47 -9.27
C VAL A 279 14.91 -3.06 -8.67
N THR A 280 15.26 -2.04 -9.49
CA THR A 280 15.24 -0.65 -9.05
C THR A 280 13.83 -0.19 -8.67
N PHE A 281 12.82 -0.56 -9.45
CA PHE A 281 11.43 -0.28 -9.15
C PHE A 281 11.00 -0.96 -7.85
N ALA A 282 11.23 -2.28 -7.71
CA ALA A 282 10.83 -3.04 -6.53
C ALA A 282 11.53 -2.55 -5.25
N THR A 283 12.85 -2.28 -5.31
CA THR A 283 13.60 -1.73 -4.17
C THR A 283 13.22 -0.29 -3.86
N GLY A 284 12.93 0.51 -4.90
CA GLY A 284 12.44 1.87 -4.76
C GLY A 284 11.08 1.92 -4.08
N VAL A 285 10.17 1.03 -4.45
CA VAL A 285 8.86 0.88 -3.80
C VAL A 285 9.04 0.49 -2.33
N ALA A 286 9.91 -0.49 -2.04
CA ALA A 286 10.19 -0.94 -0.67
C ALA A 286 10.80 0.15 0.21
N LYS A 287 11.59 1.06 -0.37
CA LYS A 287 12.29 2.15 0.33
C LYS A 287 11.61 3.51 0.19
N ALA A 288 10.36 3.54 -0.31
CA ALA A 288 9.62 4.78 -0.60
C ALA A 288 10.42 5.81 -1.42
N ALA A 289 11.06 5.33 -2.46
CA ALA A 289 11.78 6.19 -3.37
C ALA A 289 10.86 7.25 -4.02
N PRO A 290 11.38 8.41 -4.41
CA PRO A 290 10.58 9.46 -5.02
C PRO A 290 9.91 8.96 -6.31
N VAL A 291 8.69 9.44 -6.56
CA VAL A 291 7.81 9.01 -7.67
C VAL A 291 8.50 9.08 -9.03
N TRP A 292 9.36 10.09 -9.25
CA TRP A 292 10.11 10.21 -10.51
C TRP A 292 11.07 9.03 -10.74
N LEU A 293 11.69 8.48 -9.69
CA LEU A 293 12.58 7.32 -9.80
C LEU A 293 11.78 6.06 -10.11
N LEU A 294 10.62 5.88 -9.48
CA LEU A 294 9.72 4.78 -9.76
C LEU A 294 9.16 4.86 -11.19
N GLY A 295 8.72 6.04 -11.60
CA GLY A 295 8.22 6.29 -12.94
C GLY A 295 9.28 6.04 -14.03
N SER A 296 10.51 6.51 -13.81
CA SER A 296 11.60 6.32 -14.76
C SER A 296 12.03 4.85 -14.86
N SER A 297 12.13 4.13 -13.74
CA SER A 297 12.49 2.71 -13.77
C SER A 297 11.43 1.86 -14.47
N LEU A 298 10.15 2.14 -14.22
CA LEU A 298 9.05 1.48 -14.92
C LEU A 298 9.08 1.76 -16.43
N ALA A 299 9.29 3.02 -16.84
CA ALA A 299 9.37 3.40 -18.24
C ALA A 299 10.55 2.72 -18.96
N ILE A 300 11.71 2.65 -18.32
CA ILE A 300 12.89 1.97 -18.87
C ILE A 300 12.61 0.46 -19.06
N GLY A 301 11.99 -0.19 -18.07
CA GLY A 301 11.61 -1.61 -18.17
C GLY A 301 10.64 -1.86 -19.32
N LEU A 302 9.60 -1.03 -19.46
CA LEU A 302 8.63 -1.15 -20.55
C LEU A 302 9.25 -0.90 -21.93
N LEU A 303 10.17 0.05 -22.06
CA LEU A 303 10.90 0.31 -23.31
C LEU A 303 11.82 -0.86 -23.66
N ALA A 304 12.50 -1.46 -22.69
CA ALA A 304 13.32 -2.65 -22.89
C ALA A 304 12.46 -3.83 -23.37
N LEU A 305 11.33 -4.07 -22.71
CA LEU A 305 10.37 -5.10 -23.11
C LEU A 305 9.84 -4.88 -24.54
N ALA A 306 9.45 -3.66 -24.88
CA ALA A 306 9.00 -3.31 -26.23
C ALA A 306 10.11 -3.57 -27.28
N GLY A 307 11.35 -3.23 -26.96
CA GLY A 307 12.51 -3.53 -27.81
C GLY A 307 12.70 -5.03 -28.05
N ILE A 308 12.56 -5.83 -27.00
CA ILE A 308 12.63 -7.30 -27.08
C ILE A 308 11.52 -7.84 -27.98
N VAL A 309 10.27 -7.40 -27.79
CA VAL A 309 9.12 -7.83 -28.61
C VAL A 309 9.34 -7.49 -30.09
N VAL A 310 9.86 -6.29 -30.39
CA VAL A 310 10.15 -5.88 -31.78
C VAL A 310 11.25 -6.76 -32.39
N LEU A 311 12.31 -7.08 -31.64
CA LEU A 311 13.39 -7.93 -32.14
C LEU A 311 12.88 -9.35 -32.40
N TYR A 312 12.07 -9.92 -31.50
CA TYR A 312 11.48 -11.24 -31.73
C TYR A 312 10.49 -11.24 -32.90
N SER A 313 9.64 -10.24 -33.03
CA SER A 313 8.68 -10.17 -34.16
C SER A 313 9.39 -10.07 -35.50
N ARG A 314 10.49 -9.30 -35.60
CA ARG A 314 11.30 -9.22 -36.83
C ARG A 314 12.00 -10.53 -37.14
N ALA A 315 12.57 -11.23 -36.15
CA ALA A 315 13.17 -12.54 -36.33
C ALA A 315 12.16 -13.58 -36.80
N PHE A 316 10.93 -13.53 -36.25
CA PHE A 316 9.83 -14.43 -36.63
C PHE A 316 9.34 -14.20 -38.07
N VAL A 317 9.12 -12.96 -38.47
CA VAL A 317 8.71 -12.62 -39.86
C VAL A 317 9.75 -13.02 -40.87
N HIS A 318 11.04 -12.84 -40.54
CA HIS A 318 12.11 -13.25 -41.42
C HIS A 318 12.20 -14.79 -41.54
N TRP A 319 11.96 -15.52 -40.48
CA TRP A 319 11.93 -16.98 -40.48
C TRP A 319 10.76 -17.54 -41.28
N GLU A 320 9.54 -16.97 -41.19
CA GLU A 320 8.42 -17.38 -42.06
C GLU A 320 8.67 -17.15 -43.54
N ALA A 321 9.26 -15.99 -43.90
CA ALA A 321 9.59 -15.68 -45.28
C ALA A 321 10.60 -16.67 -45.87
N THR A 322 11.66 -17.01 -45.10
CA THR A 322 12.70 -17.99 -45.54
C THR A 322 12.22 -19.44 -45.55
N ARG A 323 11.17 -19.76 -44.79
CA ARG A 323 10.50 -21.06 -44.81
C ARG A 323 9.63 -21.23 -46.07
N ALA A 324 8.88 -20.19 -46.43
CA ALA A 324 8.05 -20.19 -47.63
C ALA A 324 8.90 -20.37 -48.90
N GLU A 325 10.05 -19.67 -49.01
CA GLU A 325 10.99 -19.83 -50.13
C GLU A 325 11.61 -21.24 -50.22
N ARG A 326 11.74 -21.97 -49.11
CA ARG A 326 12.27 -23.37 -49.09
C ARG A 326 11.21 -24.40 -49.51
N ASP A 327 9.99 -24.19 -49.13
CA ASP A 327 8.87 -25.12 -49.45
C ASP A 327 8.50 -25.06 -50.95
N ASP A 328 8.72 -23.89 -51.60
CA ASP A 328 8.47 -23.70 -53.04
C ASP A 328 9.58 -24.26 -53.95
N GLY A 329 10.72 -24.68 -53.40
CA GLY A 329 11.90 -25.16 -54.12
C GLY A 329 12.10 -26.67 -54.13
N ILE A 330 11.20 -27.49 -53.62
CA ILE A 330 11.28 -28.96 -53.64
C ILE A 330 10.59 -29.49 -54.90
N PRO A 331 11.32 -29.96 -55.93
CA PRO A 331 10.65 -30.65 -57.03
C PRO A 331 10.16 -32.02 -56.52
N TRP A 332 8.94 -32.32 -56.85
CA TRP A 332 8.29 -33.61 -56.61
C TRP A 332 8.96 -34.75 -57.37
#